data_67466ece5099a1c22eab302d9a9ef41f
#
_entry.id   67466ece5099a1c22eab302d9a9ef41f
#
_cell.length_a   1.000
_cell.length_b   1.000
_cell.length_c   1.000
_cell.angle_alpha   90.00
_cell.angle_beta   90.00
_cell.angle_gamma   90.00
#
_symmetry.space_group_name_H-M   'P 1'
#
loop_
_entity.id
_entity.type
_entity.pdbx_description
1 polymer ?
#
loop_
_entity_poly.entity_id
_entity_poly.type
_entity_poly.pdbx_seq_one_letter_code
_entity_poly.pdbx_strand_id
1 'polypeptide(L)'
;MKKTFSLSHEKIKTPRLVDSIKHDVKKYIRRERKKQLPEGADFWDFDCKYGHTEETAEVVHLSTINKHIDEAEKLELKSFYLEIMAKSAIRTKKPLTEEDYDEE
;
A
#
# COMPACT_ATOMS: atom_id res chain seq x y z
N MET A 1 6.08 -1.16 -6.83
CA MET A 1 5.69 -2.57 -6.92
C MET A 1 4.32 -2.68 -7.58
N LYS A 2 4.26 -3.42 -8.64
CA LYS A 2 3.00 -3.71 -9.33
C LYS A 2 2.96 -5.21 -9.52
N LYS A 3 1.99 -5.88 -8.89
CA LYS A 3 2.02 -7.34 -8.90
C LYS A 3 0.63 -7.93 -8.69
N THR A 4 0.35 -9.03 -9.39
CA THR A 4 -0.80 -9.87 -9.13
C THR A 4 -0.34 -10.98 -8.20
N PHE A 5 -0.95 -11.05 -7.02
CA PHE A 5 -0.62 -12.07 -6.03
C PHE A 5 -1.60 -13.22 -6.14
N SER A 6 -1.08 -14.44 -6.10
CA SER A 6 -1.90 -15.64 -6.11
C SER A 6 -2.26 -16.03 -4.69
N LEU A 7 -3.53 -16.36 -4.47
CA LEU A 7 -4.02 -16.88 -3.19
C LEU A 7 -4.31 -18.37 -3.28
N SER A 8 -3.90 -19.02 -4.36
CA SER A 8 -4.11 -20.45 -4.56
C SER A 8 -2.77 -21.11 -4.83
N HIS A 9 -2.46 -22.16 -4.07
CA HIS A 9 -1.24 -22.93 -4.24
C HIS A 9 -1.48 -24.37 -3.80
N GLU A 10 -0.95 -25.32 -4.57
CA GLU A 10 -1.19 -26.75 -4.29
C GLU A 10 -0.68 -27.17 -2.91
N LYS A 11 0.45 -26.63 -2.49
CA LYS A 11 1.14 -27.09 -1.28
C LYS A 11 1.06 -26.10 -0.11
N ILE A 12 0.55 -24.89 -0.33
CA ILE A 12 0.49 -23.86 0.70
C ILE A 12 -0.96 -23.44 0.89
N LYS A 13 -1.40 -23.44 2.15
CA LYS A 13 -2.76 -23.03 2.47
C LYS A 13 -2.90 -21.52 2.34
N THR A 14 -4.10 -21.08 1.98
CA THR A 14 -4.40 -19.67 1.75
C THR A 14 -3.98 -18.74 2.91
N PRO A 15 -4.30 -19.06 4.19
CA PRO A 15 -3.88 -18.17 5.28
C PRO A 15 -2.37 -17.95 5.32
N ARG A 16 -1.59 -18.96 4.97
CA ARG A 16 -0.13 -18.84 4.96
C ARG A 16 0.32 -17.98 3.80
N LEU A 17 -0.34 -18.10 2.64
CA LEU A 17 -0.06 -17.22 1.50
C LEU A 17 -0.37 -15.77 1.86
N VAL A 18 -1.48 -15.52 2.53
CA VAL A 18 -1.88 -14.18 2.96
C VAL A 18 -0.82 -13.58 3.88
N ASP A 19 -0.36 -14.34 4.86
CA ASP A 19 0.68 -13.87 5.77
C ASP A 19 1.97 -13.53 5.02
N SER A 20 2.34 -14.37 4.07
CA SER A 20 3.53 -14.15 3.25
C SER A 20 3.40 -12.86 2.43
N ILE A 21 2.24 -12.64 1.84
CA ILE A 21 1.99 -11.43 1.04
C ILE A 21 2.07 -10.20 1.92
N LYS A 22 1.44 -10.22 3.10
CA LYS A 22 1.49 -9.10 4.04
C LYS A 22 2.93 -8.81 4.46
N HIS A 23 3.70 -9.86 4.68
CA HIS A 23 5.10 -9.71 5.05
C HIS A 23 5.90 -9.07 3.91
N ASP A 24 5.68 -9.51 2.67
CA ASP A 24 6.37 -8.96 1.52
C ASP A 24 6.03 -7.48 1.32
N VAL A 25 4.77 -7.11 1.48
CA VAL A 25 4.32 -5.73 1.37
C VAL A 25 5.01 -4.87 2.43
N LYS A 26 4.99 -5.33 3.67
CA LYS A 26 5.60 -4.60 4.78
C LYS A 26 7.10 -4.43 4.57
N LYS A 27 7.74 -5.48 4.08
CA LYS A 27 9.18 -5.44 3.81
C LYS A 27 9.51 -4.46 2.69
N TYR A 28 8.69 -4.44 1.63
CA TYR A 28 8.88 -3.51 0.53
C TYR A 28 8.76 -2.06 1.02
N ILE A 29 7.72 -1.76 1.77
CA ILE A 29 7.48 -0.40 2.28
C ILE A 29 8.64 0.04 3.18
N ARG A 30 9.07 -0.86 4.08
CA ARG A 30 10.18 -0.56 4.98
C ARG A 30 11.46 -0.26 4.20
N ARG A 31 11.74 -1.04 3.16
CA ARG A 31 12.92 -0.83 2.34
C ARG A 31 12.88 0.50 1.61
N GLU A 32 11.71 0.85 1.06
CA GLU A 32 11.58 2.12 0.34
C GLU A 32 11.74 3.31 1.27
N ARG A 33 11.25 3.21 2.50
CA ARG A 33 11.36 4.29 3.47
C ARG A 33 12.79 4.56 3.91
N LYS A 34 13.67 3.60 3.74
CA LYS A 34 15.08 3.75 4.11
C LYS A 34 15.91 4.42 3.03
N LYS A 35 15.38 4.59 1.84
CA LYS A 35 16.09 5.24 0.76
C LYS A 35 16.24 6.72 1.06
N GLN A 36 17.34 7.29 0.53
CA GLN A 36 17.59 8.71 0.72
C GLN A 36 16.54 9.56 0.02
N LEU A 37 15.97 10.51 0.75
CA LEU A 37 15.00 11.43 0.20
C LEU A 37 15.66 12.42 -0.75
N PRO A 38 15.01 12.78 -1.86
CA PRO A 38 15.49 13.86 -2.71
C PRO A 38 15.53 15.18 -1.94
N GLU A 39 16.34 16.10 -2.44
CA GLU A 39 16.45 17.41 -1.83
C GLU A 39 15.08 18.09 -1.83
N GLY A 40 14.72 18.67 -0.69
CA GLY A 40 13.43 19.35 -0.54
C GLY A 40 12.29 18.46 -0.11
N ALA A 41 12.47 17.14 -0.09
CA ALA A 41 11.44 16.22 0.34
C ALA A 41 11.55 15.93 1.84
N ASP A 42 10.40 15.75 2.49
CA ASP A 42 10.34 15.52 3.94
C ASP A 42 10.12 14.07 4.31
N PHE A 43 9.43 13.31 3.44
CA PHE A 43 9.12 11.92 3.75
C PHE A 43 8.78 11.15 2.48
N TRP A 44 8.71 9.83 2.63
CA TRP A 44 8.24 8.94 1.57
C TRP A 44 6.75 8.71 1.74
N ASP A 45 6.01 8.90 0.64
CA ASP A 45 4.59 8.58 0.58
C ASP A 45 4.40 7.45 -0.43
N PHE A 46 3.21 6.85 -0.45
CA PHE A 46 2.96 5.71 -1.31
C PHE A 46 1.59 5.84 -1.97
N ASP A 47 1.59 5.73 -3.30
CA ASP A 47 0.36 5.66 -4.07
C ASP A 47 0.04 4.18 -4.25
N CYS A 48 -1.16 3.78 -3.85
CA CYS A 48 -1.55 2.38 -3.85
C CYS A 48 -2.82 2.15 -4.65
N LYS A 49 -2.89 0.99 -5.29
CA LYS A 49 -4.09 0.55 -5.97
C LYS A 49 -4.34 -0.91 -5.63
N TYR A 50 -5.60 -1.28 -5.52
CA TYR A 50 -6.00 -2.65 -5.24
C TYR A 50 -7.22 -2.99 -6.07
N GLY A 51 -7.27 -4.22 -6.59
CA GLY A 51 -8.41 -4.71 -7.32
C GLY A 51 -8.31 -6.21 -7.54
N HIS A 52 -9.36 -6.79 -8.07
CA HIS A 52 -9.33 -8.20 -8.43
C HIS A 52 -8.40 -8.43 -9.61
N THR A 53 -8.29 -7.44 -10.49
CA THR A 53 -7.38 -7.45 -11.63
C THR A 53 -6.73 -6.08 -11.75
N GLU A 54 -5.68 -6.00 -12.55
CA GLU A 54 -5.03 -4.72 -12.81
C GLU A 54 -6.01 -3.70 -13.42
N GLU A 55 -6.87 -4.17 -14.30
CA GLU A 55 -7.80 -3.30 -15.01
C GLU A 55 -8.88 -2.73 -14.10
N THR A 56 -9.25 -3.45 -13.06
CA THR A 56 -10.29 -3.01 -12.13
C THR A 56 -9.72 -2.40 -10.85
N ALA A 57 -8.40 -2.29 -10.74
CA ALA A 57 -7.76 -1.76 -9.54
C ALA A 57 -8.11 -0.30 -9.33
N GLU A 58 -8.41 0.05 -8.08
CA GLU A 58 -8.77 1.40 -7.70
C GLU A 58 -7.81 1.92 -6.65
N VAL A 59 -7.70 3.24 -6.57
CA VAL A 59 -6.83 3.89 -5.59
C VAL A 59 -7.31 3.56 -4.19
N VAL A 60 -6.38 3.10 -3.34
CA VAL A 60 -6.66 2.80 -1.95
C VAL A 60 -5.58 3.45 -1.09
N HIS A 61 -5.90 3.66 0.18
CA HIS A 61 -4.94 4.24 1.11
C HIS A 61 -3.99 3.15 1.63
N LEU A 62 -2.72 3.53 1.82
CA LEU A 62 -1.70 2.58 2.29
C LEU A 62 -2.14 1.88 3.58
N SER A 63 -2.78 2.60 4.49
CA SER A 63 -3.19 2.04 5.77
C SER A 63 -4.27 0.96 5.65
N THR A 64 -4.93 0.86 4.49
CA THR A 64 -6.01 -0.11 4.29
C THR A 64 -5.57 -1.35 3.53
N ILE A 65 -4.29 -1.44 3.14
CA ILE A 65 -3.82 -2.55 2.32
C ILE A 65 -4.05 -3.90 2.99
N ASN A 66 -3.68 -4.03 4.27
CA ASN A 66 -3.87 -5.29 4.99
C ASN A 66 -5.35 -5.68 5.04
N LYS A 67 -6.22 -4.69 5.20
CA LYS A 67 -7.66 -4.93 5.23
C LYS A 67 -8.15 -5.46 3.88
N HIS A 68 -7.64 -4.91 2.77
CA HIS A 68 -8.01 -5.38 1.44
C HIS A 68 -7.49 -6.79 1.18
N ILE A 69 -6.30 -7.12 1.67
CA ILE A 69 -5.76 -8.47 1.55
C ILE A 69 -6.63 -9.46 2.33
N ASP A 70 -7.03 -9.08 3.54
CA ASP A 70 -7.93 -9.91 4.35
C ASP A 70 -9.27 -10.11 3.64
N GLU A 71 -9.78 -9.07 2.99
CA GLU A 71 -11.02 -9.16 2.26
C GLU A 71 -10.90 -10.12 1.07
N ALA A 72 -9.78 -10.08 0.36
CA ALA A 72 -9.53 -11.00 -0.74
C ALA A 72 -9.54 -12.45 -0.26
N GLU A 73 -8.96 -12.70 0.92
CA GLU A 73 -8.99 -14.02 1.52
C GLU A 73 -10.43 -14.43 1.87
N LYS A 74 -11.16 -13.51 2.48
CA LYS A 74 -12.54 -13.78 2.90
C LYS A 74 -13.44 -14.06 1.72
N LEU A 75 -13.22 -13.39 0.60
CA LEU A 75 -13.99 -13.61 -0.62
C LEU A 75 -13.52 -14.82 -1.41
N GLU A 76 -12.48 -15.49 -0.92
CA GLU A 76 -11.91 -16.69 -1.54
C GLU A 76 -11.48 -16.43 -2.99
N LEU A 77 -10.90 -15.26 -3.22
CA LEU A 77 -10.36 -14.92 -4.53
C LEU A 77 -9.14 -15.79 -4.83
N LYS A 78 -8.98 -16.17 -6.09
CA LYS A 78 -7.80 -16.93 -6.49
C LYS A 78 -6.57 -16.05 -6.60
N SER A 79 -6.77 -14.76 -6.85
CA SER A 79 -5.69 -13.79 -6.99
C SER A 79 -6.25 -12.39 -6.82
N PHE A 80 -5.36 -11.42 -6.61
CA PHE A 80 -5.73 -10.01 -6.59
C PHE A 80 -4.54 -9.19 -7.09
N TYR A 81 -4.81 -7.97 -7.53
CA TYR A 81 -3.78 -7.05 -7.99
C TYR A 81 -3.50 -6.00 -6.93
N LEU A 82 -2.22 -5.73 -6.71
CA LEU A 82 -1.80 -4.71 -5.76
C LEU A 82 -0.67 -3.89 -6.37
N GLU A 83 -0.81 -2.58 -6.27
CA GLU A 83 0.20 -1.64 -6.75
C GLU A 83 0.60 -0.72 -5.61
N ILE A 84 1.90 -0.59 -5.38
CA ILE A 84 2.45 0.31 -4.37
C ILE A 84 3.61 1.05 -5.00
N MET A 85 3.48 2.37 -5.16
CA MET A 85 4.51 3.20 -5.77
C MET A 85 4.99 4.23 -4.77
N ALA A 86 6.27 4.16 -4.43
CA ALA A 86 6.88 5.14 -3.53
C ALA A 86 7.07 6.47 -4.25
N LYS A 87 6.81 7.55 -3.56
CA LYS A 87 7.06 8.90 -4.07
C LYS A 87 7.53 9.78 -2.94
N SER A 88 8.39 10.75 -3.26
CA SER A 88 8.80 11.73 -2.28
C SER A 88 7.69 12.75 -2.08
N ALA A 89 7.55 13.25 -0.86
CA ALA A 89 6.50 14.19 -0.53
C ALA A 89 7.01 15.25 0.41
N ILE A 90 6.35 16.40 0.39
CA ILE A 90 6.66 17.51 1.25
C ILE A 90 5.56 17.62 2.29
N ARG A 91 5.96 17.74 3.54
CA ARG A 91 5.01 17.90 4.62
C ARG A 91 4.41 19.30 4.56
N THR A 92 3.14 19.39 4.17
CA THR A 92 2.46 20.68 4.14
C THR A 92 2.17 21.09 5.56
N LYS A 93 2.81 22.16 5.99
CA LYS A 93 2.37 22.82 7.21
C LYS A 93 1.05 23.47 6.89
N LYS A 94 0.02 23.10 7.60
CA LYS A 94 -1.22 23.83 7.51
C LYS A 94 -0.91 25.28 7.83
N PRO A 95 -1.32 26.23 6.96
CA PRO A 95 -1.22 27.62 7.33
C PRO A 95 -2.05 27.76 8.58
N LEU A 96 -1.50 28.38 9.48
CA LEU A 96 -2.20 28.52 10.74
C LEU A 96 -3.38 29.45 10.53
N THR A 97 -3.66 29.12 9.93
CA THR A 97 -4.53 29.64 9.80
C THR A 97 -5.30 29.52 9.65
N GLU A 98 -5.33 29.04 9.60
CA GLU A 98 -5.86 29.03 9.35
C GLU A 98 -6.15 28.56 9.47
N GLU A 99 -6.01 28.50 9.73
CA GLU A 99 -6.20 28.30 9.79
C GLU A 99 -6.12 27.89 10.06
N ASP A 100 -5.93 27.77 10.39
CA ASP A 100 -5.67 27.71 10.68
C ASP A 100 -5.59 27.63 10.86
N TYR A 101 -5.72 27.55 10.95
CA TYR A 101 -5.53 27.81 11.17
C TYR A 101 -5.47 27.80 11.46
N ASP A 102 -5.81 27.65 11.67
CA ASP A 102 -5.67 27.87 11.92
C ASP A 102 -5.48 28.02 12.07
N GLU A 103 -5.63 27.96 12.19
CA GLU A 103 -5.50 28.22 12.26
C GLU A 103 -5.28 28.42 12.08
N GLU A 104 -5.66 28.47 12.37
CA GLU A 104 -5.57 28.82 12.23
C GLU A 104 -5.35 28.86 12.07
#